data_5ced7b15c33f41ffa98e3d38eec49a5d
#
_entry.id   5ced7b15c33f41ffa98e3d38eec49a5d
#
_cell.length_a   1.000
_cell.length_b   1.000
_cell.length_c   1.000
_cell.angle_alpha   90.00
_cell.angle_beta   90.00
_cell.angle_gamma   90.00
#
_symmetry.space_group_name_H-M   'P 1'
#
loop_
_entity.id
_entity.type
_entity.pdbx_description
1 polymer ?
#
loop_
_entity_poly.entity_id
_entity_poly.type
_entity_poly.pdbx_seq_one_letter_code
_entity_poly.pdbx_strand_id
1 'polypeptide(L)'
;MADESLRGGSPPSGAPKVRQESRVVAFRTGISAESRAAAYLVAKGFRILARRWKSPVGEIDIVARRRGLLVFVEVKARQNLDEAAWSVTEHQRRRIIATADAWLARYTDDRIRDIRFDAVLVAPGRIPRHIPAAFDAST
;
A
#
# COMPACT_ATOMS: atom_id res chain seq x y z
N MET A 1 9.90 19.16 -5.73
CA MET A 1 9.78 18.30 -5.84
C MET A 1 9.50 17.55 -5.34
N ALA A 2 9.64 17.60 -5.65
CA ALA A 2 9.37 16.60 -5.33
C ALA A 2 9.40 15.99 -4.87
N ASP A 3 9.53 15.98 -4.79
CA ASP A 3 9.53 15.09 -4.30
C ASP A 3 9.84 14.66 -3.90
N GLU A 4 10.14 14.79 -3.97
CA GLU A 4 10.35 14.06 -3.67
C GLU A 4 10.49 13.63 -3.56
N SER A 5 10.76 14.22 -3.79
CA SER A 5 10.85 13.55 -3.76
C SER A 5 10.98 13.43 -3.66
N LEU A 6 11.35 13.94 -3.84
CA LEU A 6 11.55 13.46 -3.88
C LEU A 6 12.00 13.30 -3.44
N ARG A 7 12.51 13.34 -3.23
CA ARG A 7 13.16 12.74 -3.25
C ARG A 7 13.40 12.34 -3.43
N GLY A 8 13.56 13.04 -3.44
CA GLY A 8 13.78 12.18 -4.38
C GLY A 8 14.82 11.67 -5.12
N GLY A 9 15.48 12.16 -5.68
CA GLY A 9 16.45 11.57 -6.56
C GLY A 9 15.86 10.56 -7.53
N SER A 10 16.63 10.17 -8.51
CA SER A 10 16.23 9.17 -9.49
C SER A 10 16.15 7.80 -8.84
N PRO A 11 15.23 6.94 -9.28
CA PRO A 11 15.25 5.57 -8.81
C PRO A 11 16.53 4.89 -9.26
N PRO A 12 17.01 3.93 -8.50
CA PRO A 12 18.19 3.18 -8.94
C PRO A 12 17.91 2.48 -10.26
N SER A 13 18.96 2.25 -11.01
CA SER A 13 18.87 1.47 -12.23
C SER A 13 18.23 0.13 -11.91
N GLY A 14 17.26 -0.30 -12.71
CA GLY A 14 16.57 -1.54 -12.44
C GLY A 14 15.39 -1.41 -11.50
N ALA A 15 14.93 -0.17 -11.25
CA ALA A 15 13.76 0.03 -10.41
C ALA A 15 12.56 -0.77 -10.94
N PRO A 16 11.75 -1.34 -10.04
CA PRO A 16 10.58 -2.12 -10.47
C PRO A 16 9.62 -1.29 -11.33
N LYS A 17 8.97 -1.95 -12.29
CA LYS A 17 7.99 -1.30 -13.14
C LYS A 17 6.84 -0.69 -12.33
N VAL A 18 6.44 -1.36 -11.26
CA VAL A 18 5.37 -0.87 -10.39
C VAL A 18 5.70 0.52 -9.87
N ARG A 19 6.94 0.74 -9.46
CA ARG A 19 7.36 2.05 -8.99
C ARG A 19 7.32 3.09 -10.11
N GLN A 20 7.72 2.70 -11.32
CA GLN A 20 7.66 3.59 -12.46
C GLN A 20 6.22 3.93 -12.84
N GLU A 21 5.34 2.94 -12.78
CA GLU A 21 3.92 3.16 -13.04
C GLU A 21 3.32 4.14 -12.04
N SER A 22 3.68 4.01 -10.77
CA SER A 22 3.21 4.93 -9.73
C SER A 22 3.65 6.36 -10.03
N ARG A 23 4.87 6.52 -10.51
CA ARG A 23 5.38 7.85 -10.86
C ARG A 23 4.64 8.45 -12.04
N VAL A 24 4.34 7.62 -13.04
CA VAL A 24 3.57 8.09 -14.20
C VAL A 24 2.19 8.56 -13.78
N VAL A 25 1.50 7.77 -12.93
CA VAL A 25 0.19 8.16 -12.43
C VAL A 25 0.28 9.46 -11.64
N ALA A 26 1.26 9.59 -10.77
CA ALA A 26 1.44 10.79 -9.97
C ALA A 26 1.72 12.01 -10.85
N PHE A 27 2.54 11.84 -11.87
CA PHE A 27 2.87 12.93 -12.80
C PHE A 27 1.62 13.43 -13.52
N ARG A 28 0.79 12.51 -14.02
CA ARG A 28 -0.41 12.86 -14.78
C ARG A 28 -1.48 13.54 -13.94
N THR A 29 -1.66 13.08 -12.71
CA THR A 29 -2.75 13.54 -11.86
C THR A 29 -2.31 14.56 -10.83
N GLY A 30 -0.99 14.69 -10.60
CA GLY A 30 -0.46 15.52 -9.53
C GLY A 30 -0.67 14.92 -8.14
N ILE A 31 -1.16 13.69 -8.06
CA ILE A 31 -1.44 13.00 -6.80
C ILE A 31 -0.89 11.59 -6.91
N SER A 32 -0.07 11.18 -5.95
CA SER A 32 0.53 9.86 -5.98
C SER A 32 -0.53 8.76 -5.84
N ALA A 33 -0.21 7.57 -6.34
CA ALA A 33 -1.09 6.43 -6.22
C ALA A 33 -1.39 6.12 -4.76
N GLU A 34 -0.38 6.21 -3.91
CA GLU A 34 -0.54 5.93 -2.48
C GLU A 34 -1.46 6.96 -1.82
N SER A 35 -1.35 8.24 -2.19
CA SER A 35 -2.25 9.27 -1.67
C SER A 35 -3.68 9.04 -2.12
N ARG A 36 -3.89 8.61 -3.35
CA ARG A 36 -5.23 8.30 -3.85
C ARG A 36 -5.82 7.11 -3.12
N ALA A 37 -5.00 6.09 -2.89
CA ALA A 37 -5.44 4.92 -2.13
C ALA A 37 -5.81 5.30 -0.70
N ALA A 38 -5.00 6.14 -0.05
CA ALA A 38 -5.29 6.58 1.30
C ALA A 38 -6.60 7.36 1.37
N ALA A 39 -6.82 8.29 0.43
CA ALA A 39 -8.06 9.07 0.40
C ALA A 39 -9.26 8.16 0.20
N TYR A 40 -9.13 7.16 -0.66
CA TYR A 40 -10.22 6.20 -0.90
C TYR A 40 -10.56 5.41 0.37
N LEU A 41 -9.54 4.96 1.09
CA LEU A 41 -9.75 4.23 2.34
C LEU A 41 -10.42 5.12 3.40
N VAL A 42 -10.01 6.37 3.50
CA VAL A 42 -10.65 7.33 4.41
C VAL A 42 -12.12 7.46 4.07
N ALA A 43 -12.45 7.55 2.79
CA ALA A 43 -13.85 7.66 2.35
C ALA A 43 -14.65 6.41 2.75
N LYS A 44 -13.98 5.26 2.90
CA LYS A 44 -14.61 4.01 3.33
C LYS A 44 -14.67 3.86 4.85
N GLY A 45 -14.22 4.87 5.58
CA GLY A 45 -14.29 4.85 7.03
C GLY A 45 -13.02 4.41 7.73
N PHE A 46 -11.94 4.20 7.00
CA PHE A 46 -10.67 3.83 7.61
C PHE A 46 -9.94 5.06 8.13
N ARG A 47 -9.26 4.87 9.24
CA ARG A 47 -8.34 5.87 9.78
C ARG A 47 -6.93 5.46 9.37
N ILE A 48 -6.20 6.37 8.73
CA ILE A 48 -4.84 6.08 8.30
C ILE A 48 -3.91 6.24 9.50
N LEU A 49 -3.20 5.17 9.86
CA LEU A 49 -2.29 5.19 10.99
C LEU A 49 -0.85 5.46 10.54
N ALA A 50 -0.48 5.01 9.36
CA ALA A 50 0.85 5.26 8.83
C ALA A 50 0.82 5.14 7.32
N ARG A 51 1.73 5.85 6.67
CA ARG A 51 1.93 5.79 5.23
C ARG A 51 3.40 5.57 4.98
N ARG A 52 3.71 4.65 4.04
CA ARG A 52 5.10 4.36 3.65
C ARG A 52 5.97 4.07 4.86
N TRP A 53 5.45 3.22 5.74
CA TRP A 53 6.16 2.87 6.94
C TRP A 53 7.29 1.90 6.63
N LYS A 54 8.49 2.22 7.08
CA LYS A 54 9.70 1.46 6.75
C LYS A 54 10.29 0.80 7.98
N SER A 55 10.88 -0.37 7.74
CA SER A 55 11.66 -1.09 8.73
C SER A 55 12.84 -1.74 8.02
N PRO A 56 13.80 -2.30 8.77
CA PRO A 56 14.91 -3.00 8.10
C PRO A 56 14.48 -4.15 7.20
N VAL A 57 13.30 -4.73 7.43
CA VAL A 57 12.84 -5.88 6.64
C VAL A 57 11.94 -5.51 5.46
N GLY A 58 11.48 -4.27 5.39
CA GLY A 58 10.65 -3.87 4.26
C GLY A 58 9.82 -2.62 4.54
N GLU A 59 8.90 -2.35 3.61
CA GLU A 59 8.03 -1.17 3.69
C GLU A 59 6.58 -1.60 3.50
N ILE A 60 5.66 -0.95 4.22
CA ILE A 60 4.23 -1.10 4.02
C ILE A 60 3.69 0.23 3.53
N ASP A 61 2.92 0.19 2.45
CA ASP A 61 2.41 1.41 1.83
C ASP A 61 1.44 2.16 2.72
N ILE A 62 0.48 1.46 3.32
CA ILE A 62 -0.51 2.08 4.21
C ILE A 62 -0.83 1.11 5.34
N VAL A 63 -0.92 1.65 6.55
CA VAL A 63 -1.49 0.93 7.70
C VAL A 63 -2.73 1.71 8.11
N ALA A 64 -3.86 1.04 8.21
CA ALA A 64 -5.12 1.71 8.49
C ALA A 64 -5.98 0.86 9.42
N ARG A 65 -6.94 1.51 10.08
CA ARG A 65 -7.82 0.84 11.02
C ARG A 65 -9.25 1.30 10.80
N ARG A 66 -10.18 0.36 10.90
CA ARG A 66 -11.60 0.66 10.93
C ARG A 66 -12.22 -0.20 12.02
N ARG A 67 -12.69 0.45 13.09
CA ARG A 67 -13.17 -0.24 14.29
C ARG A 67 -12.08 -1.17 14.83
N GLY A 68 -12.34 -2.45 15.01
CA GLY A 68 -11.37 -3.41 15.51
C GLY A 68 -10.51 -4.08 14.44
N LEU A 69 -10.62 -3.63 13.20
CA LEU A 69 -9.87 -4.22 12.09
C LEU A 69 -8.66 -3.37 11.74
N LEU A 70 -7.47 -3.96 11.81
CA LEU A 70 -6.24 -3.34 11.36
C LEU A 70 -5.88 -3.93 10.00
N VAL A 71 -5.65 -3.07 9.01
CA VAL A 71 -5.30 -3.52 7.66
C VAL A 71 -3.92 -3.02 7.27
N PHE A 72 -3.13 -3.91 6.67
CA PHE A 72 -1.86 -3.57 6.05
C PHE A 72 -2.10 -3.60 4.55
N VAL A 73 -1.87 -2.48 3.88
CA VAL A 73 -2.33 -2.29 2.52
C VAL A 73 -1.16 -2.12 1.56
N GLU A 74 -1.19 -2.91 0.50
CA GLU A 74 -0.27 -2.79 -0.62
C GLU A 74 -0.96 -2.00 -1.72
N VAL A 75 -0.33 -0.92 -2.18
CA VAL A 75 -0.88 -0.09 -3.25
C VAL A 75 -0.19 -0.45 -4.56
N LYS A 76 -1.00 -0.75 -5.57
CA LYS A 76 -0.49 -1.11 -6.90
C LYS A 76 -1.04 -0.14 -7.94
N ALA A 77 -0.13 0.54 -8.64
CA ALA A 77 -0.51 1.40 -9.75
C ALA A 77 -0.54 0.57 -11.03
N ARG A 78 -1.61 0.70 -11.79
CA ARG A 78 -1.81 -0.05 -13.03
C ARG A 78 -2.40 0.86 -14.09
N GLN A 79 -2.30 0.44 -15.34
CA GLN A 79 -2.93 1.17 -16.44
C GLN A 79 -4.44 0.99 -16.42
N ASN A 80 -4.92 -0.13 -15.92
CA ASN A 80 -6.34 -0.40 -15.76
C ASN A 80 -6.56 -1.15 -14.46
N LEU A 81 -7.83 -1.37 -14.10
CA LEU A 81 -8.19 -2.02 -12.84
C LEU A 81 -8.53 -3.50 -13.02
N ASP A 82 -7.87 -4.16 -13.95
CA ASP A 82 -8.07 -5.59 -14.17
C ASP A 82 -7.46 -6.37 -12.99
N GLU A 83 -8.30 -6.99 -12.20
CA GLU A 83 -7.86 -7.77 -11.05
C GLU A 83 -6.93 -8.91 -11.43
N ALA A 84 -7.16 -9.51 -12.60
CA ALA A 84 -6.35 -10.64 -13.04
C ALA A 84 -4.90 -10.24 -13.27
N ALA A 85 -4.63 -8.95 -13.46
CA ALA A 85 -3.27 -8.46 -13.64
C ALA A 85 -2.54 -8.27 -12.32
N TRP A 86 -3.24 -8.36 -11.20
CA TRP A 86 -2.62 -8.16 -9.89
C TRP A 86 -2.28 -9.49 -9.25
N SER A 87 -1.08 -9.55 -8.68
CA SER A 87 -0.67 -10.72 -7.90
C SER A 87 0.44 -10.29 -6.95
N VAL A 88 0.61 -11.06 -5.91
CA VAL A 88 1.72 -10.87 -4.98
C VAL A 88 2.56 -12.14 -5.01
N THR A 89 3.87 -11.99 -5.16
CA THR A 89 4.76 -13.14 -5.15
C THR A 89 4.95 -13.64 -3.72
N GLU A 90 5.41 -14.87 -3.58
CA GLU A 90 5.70 -15.43 -2.26
C GLU A 90 6.74 -14.58 -1.52
N HIS A 91 7.74 -14.08 -2.24
CA HIS A 91 8.76 -13.24 -1.64
C HIS A 91 8.16 -11.92 -1.12
N GLN A 92 7.31 -11.29 -1.92
CA GLN A 92 6.62 -10.06 -1.50
C GLN A 92 5.74 -10.31 -0.29
N ARG A 93 4.99 -11.41 -0.30
CA ARG A 93 4.10 -11.78 0.80
C ARG A 93 4.87 -11.91 2.10
N ARG A 94 6.00 -12.63 2.07
CA ARG A 94 6.81 -12.81 3.27
C ARG A 94 7.36 -11.50 3.80
N ARG A 95 7.77 -10.62 2.91
CA ARG A 95 8.31 -9.32 3.32
C ARG A 95 7.24 -8.44 3.94
N ILE A 96 6.05 -8.44 3.37
CA ILE A 96 4.94 -7.65 3.91
C ILE A 96 4.56 -8.18 5.29
N ILE A 97 4.46 -9.49 5.44
CA ILE A 97 4.13 -10.10 6.73
C ILE A 97 5.19 -9.78 7.78
N ALA A 98 6.47 -9.89 7.43
CA ALA A 98 7.54 -9.57 8.36
C ALA A 98 7.52 -8.09 8.77
N THR A 99 7.22 -7.21 7.82
CA THR A 99 7.13 -5.79 8.10
C THR A 99 5.92 -5.49 8.99
N ALA A 100 4.80 -6.18 8.75
CA ALA A 100 3.62 -6.04 9.60
C ALA A 100 3.92 -6.49 11.03
N ASP A 101 4.68 -7.58 11.20
CA ASP A 101 5.08 -8.03 12.53
C ASP A 101 5.91 -6.96 13.23
N ALA A 102 6.80 -6.29 12.49
CA ALA A 102 7.62 -5.22 13.06
C ALA A 102 6.75 -4.03 13.48
N TRP A 103 5.70 -3.72 12.71
CA TRP A 103 4.75 -2.67 13.10
C TRP A 103 4.03 -3.07 14.38
N LEU A 104 3.50 -4.28 14.44
CA LEU A 104 2.73 -4.77 15.58
C LEU A 104 3.55 -4.81 16.86
N ALA A 105 4.87 -4.99 16.74
CA ALA A 105 5.74 -4.99 17.90
C ALA A 105 5.81 -3.61 18.55
N ARG A 106 5.48 -2.55 17.82
CA ARG A 106 5.55 -1.17 18.31
C ARG A 106 4.19 -0.53 18.53
N TYR A 107 3.15 -1.08 17.93
CA TYR A 107 1.81 -0.49 17.99
C TYR A 107 0.94 -1.33 18.88
N THR A 108 0.49 -0.73 19.98
CA THR A 108 -0.37 -1.42 20.93
C THR A 108 -1.72 -0.74 20.96
N ASP A 109 -2.79 -1.50 20.72
CA ASP A 109 -4.14 -0.97 20.74
C ASP A 109 -5.09 -2.11 21.08
N ASP A 110 -5.69 -2.05 22.26
CA ASP A 110 -6.57 -3.09 22.76
C ASP A 110 -7.85 -3.23 21.94
N ARG A 111 -8.17 -2.23 21.09
CA ARG A 111 -9.36 -2.29 20.25
C ARG A 111 -9.18 -3.18 19.03
N ILE A 112 -7.92 -3.52 18.68
CA ILE A 112 -7.67 -4.37 17.53
C ILE A 112 -8.07 -5.80 17.84
N ARG A 113 -8.94 -6.36 16.99
CA ARG A 113 -9.42 -7.73 17.12
C ARG A 113 -9.01 -8.60 15.95
N ASP A 114 -8.84 -7.98 14.77
CA ASP A 114 -8.48 -8.68 13.55
C ASP A 114 -7.43 -7.92 12.77
N ILE A 115 -6.64 -8.66 12.03
CA ILE A 115 -5.61 -8.11 11.15
C ILE A 115 -5.86 -8.69 9.76
N ARG A 116 -5.73 -7.84 8.74
CA ARG A 116 -5.99 -8.27 7.37
C ARG A 116 -4.98 -7.62 6.43
N PHE A 117 -4.64 -8.33 5.37
CA PHE A 117 -3.73 -7.82 4.34
C PHE A 117 -4.54 -7.53 3.09
N ASP A 118 -4.60 -6.26 2.73
CA ASP A 118 -5.42 -5.79 1.63
C ASP A 118 -4.56 -5.22 0.51
N ALA A 119 -5.13 -5.09 -0.67
CA ALA A 119 -4.51 -4.37 -1.77
C ALA A 119 -5.45 -3.29 -2.25
N VAL A 120 -4.88 -2.21 -2.77
CA VAL A 120 -5.66 -1.18 -3.45
C VAL A 120 -5.02 -0.94 -4.80
N LEU A 121 -5.79 -1.12 -5.86
CA LEU A 121 -5.34 -0.89 -7.23
C LEU A 121 -5.73 0.52 -7.64
N VAL A 122 -4.78 1.24 -8.21
CA VAL A 122 -4.98 2.62 -8.64
C VAL A 122 -4.65 2.73 -10.11
N ALA A 123 -5.56 3.30 -10.90
CA ALA A 123 -5.37 3.51 -12.33
C ALA A 123 -5.76 4.93 -12.69
N PRO A 124 -5.18 5.50 -13.77
CA PRO A 124 -5.51 6.86 -14.18
C PRO A 124 -6.99 7.02 -14.47
N GLY A 125 -7.59 8.10 -13.94
CA GLY A 125 -8.97 8.45 -14.24
C GLY A 125 -10.02 7.50 -13.70
N ARG A 126 -9.66 6.59 -12.80
CA ARG A 126 -10.60 5.60 -12.26
C ARG A 126 -10.61 5.67 -10.75
N ILE A 127 -11.75 5.30 -10.17
CA ILE A 127 -11.84 5.14 -8.72
C ILE A 127 -10.96 3.95 -8.33
N PRO A 128 -10.15 4.06 -7.26
CA PRO A 128 -9.35 2.93 -6.83
C PRO A 128 -10.19 1.70 -6.53
N ARG A 129 -9.62 0.53 -6.73
CA ARG A 129 -10.28 -0.74 -6.40
C ARG A 129 -9.65 -1.33 -5.17
N HIS A 130 -10.44 -1.55 -4.15
CA HIS A 130 -9.98 -2.16 -2.89
C HIS A 130 -10.22 -3.67 -2.96
N ILE A 131 -9.18 -4.43 -2.67
CA ILE A 131 -9.25 -5.90 -2.62
C ILE A 131 -8.98 -6.31 -1.18
N PRO A 132 -10.03 -6.54 -0.39
CA PRO A 132 -9.84 -7.00 0.98
C PRO A 132 -9.31 -8.42 1.00
N ALA A 133 -8.50 -8.73 2.01
CA ALA A 133 -7.92 -10.06 2.20
C ALA A 133 -7.22 -10.54 0.93
N ALA A 134 -6.39 -9.67 0.38
CA ALA A 134 -5.70 -9.97 -0.87
C ALA A 134 -4.75 -11.15 -0.73
N PHE A 135 -4.24 -11.41 0.46
CA PHE A 135 -3.48 -12.61 0.77
C PHE A 135 -3.55 -12.87 2.27
N ASP A 136 -3.11 -14.04 2.67
CA ASP A 136 -3.26 -14.56 4.01
C ASP A 136 -1.87 -14.80 4.60
N ALA A 137 -1.70 -14.43 5.86
CA ALA A 137 -0.43 -14.61 6.56
C ALA A 137 -0.16 -16.07 6.91
N SER A 138 -1.20 -16.89 6.96
CA SER A 138 -1.08 -18.28 7.42
C SER A 138 -0.66 -19.26 6.34
N THR A 139 -0.52 -18.85 5.10
CA THR A 139 -0.15 -19.78 4.01
C THR A 139 1.26 -19.60 3.48
#